data_8bb6f5d1da111c35216d93f4a2b82977
#
_entry.id   8bb6f5d1da111c35216d93f4a2b82977
#
_cell.length_a   1.000
_cell.length_b   1.000
_cell.length_c   1.000
_cell.angle_alpha   90.00
_cell.angle_beta   90.00
_cell.angle_gamma   90.00
#
_symmetry.space_group_name_H-M   'P 1'
#
loop_
_entity.id
_entity.type
_entity.pdbx_description
1 polymer ?
#
loop_
_entity_poly.entity_id
_entity_poly.type
_entity_poly.pdbx_seq_one_letter_code
_entity_poly.pdbx_strand_id
1 'polypeptide(L)'
;MIDGCLTCGSDTPMARFENETEIVDHAGRSKPVTMLSGRRCAACGEVIFDADSVIRYAAAQDELVLADRRQQGVELRRIRKKLRLTQHNAAKLTGGGHNAFSRYERGDVPPMPAVVNLFRLLDRHPDLLHELQ
;
A
#
# COMPACT_ATOMS: atom_id res chain seq x y z
N MET A 1 17.94 -4.90 31.87
CA MET A 1 17.16 -5.21 30.68
C MET A 1 15.71 -4.93 30.97
N ILE A 2 15.03 -4.31 30.04
CA ILE A 2 13.60 -4.04 30.18
C ILE A 2 12.88 -5.27 29.62
N ASP A 3 12.32 -6.09 30.49
CA ASP A 3 11.61 -7.31 30.08
C ASP A 3 10.11 -7.07 29.87
N GLY A 4 9.60 -5.91 30.29
CA GLY A 4 8.22 -5.53 30.16
C GLY A 4 7.88 -4.88 28.82
N CYS A 5 6.60 -4.63 28.62
CA CYS A 5 6.10 -4.00 27.39
C CYS A 5 6.23 -2.47 27.45
N LEU A 6 6.96 -1.90 26.51
CA LEU A 6 7.14 -0.44 26.42
C LEU A 6 5.87 0.28 25.95
N THR A 7 4.96 -0.42 25.29
CA THR A 7 3.74 0.16 24.74
C THR A 7 2.67 0.39 25.82
N CYS A 8 2.38 -0.60 26.66
CA CYS A 8 1.37 -0.49 27.70
C CYS A 8 1.94 -0.31 29.12
N GLY A 9 3.26 -0.40 29.28
CA GLY A 9 3.92 -0.25 30.57
C GLY A 9 3.78 -1.44 31.52
N SER A 10 3.28 -2.59 31.04
CA SER A 10 3.17 -3.79 31.87
C SER A 10 4.55 -4.30 32.29
N ASP A 11 4.71 -4.60 33.57
CA ASP A 11 5.94 -5.16 34.14
C ASP A 11 6.07 -6.68 33.88
N THR A 12 5.00 -7.31 33.41
CA THR A 12 5.04 -8.74 33.08
C THR A 12 5.96 -8.96 31.88
N PRO A 13 6.92 -9.91 31.96
CA PRO A 13 7.76 -10.20 30.80
C PRO A 13 6.94 -10.62 29.59
N MET A 14 7.36 -10.14 28.43
CA MET A 14 6.71 -10.51 27.17
C MET A 14 6.95 -11.99 26.85
N ALA A 15 5.90 -12.68 26.43
CA ALA A 15 5.96 -14.11 26.13
C ALA A 15 6.64 -14.37 24.78
N ARG A 16 7.58 -15.30 24.76
CA ARG A 16 8.26 -15.77 23.54
C ARG A 16 7.31 -16.59 22.69
N PHE A 17 7.30 -16.34 21.38
CA PHE A 17 6.66 -17.22 20.41
C PHE A 17 7.64 -17.56 19.28
N GLU A 18 7.43 -18.69 18.63
CA GLU A 18 8.24 -19.15 17.51
C GLU A 18 7.38 -19.86 16.47
N ASN A 19 7.84 -19.83 15.24
CA ASN A 19 7.22 -20.54 14.12
C ASN A 19 5.73 -20.23 13.93
N GLU A 20 5.35 -18.97 14.10
CA GLU A 20 3.98 -18.51 13.84
C GLU A 20 3.83 -17.99 12.42
N THR A 21 2.60 -18.00 11.95
CA THR A 21 2.22 -17.44 10.66
C THR A 21 1.27 -16.27 10.86
N GLU A 22 1.53 -15.16 10.20
CA GLU A 22 0.62 -14.03 10.16
C GLU A 22 0.25 -13.69 8.72
N ILE A 23 -0.96 -13.17 8.54
CA ILE A 23 -1.43 -12.70 7.24
C ILE A 23 -1.23 -11.19 7.20
N VAL A 24 -0.48 -10.72 6.21
CA VAL A 24 -0.40 -9.30 5.91
C VAL A 24 -1.41 -8.95 4.82
N ASP A 25 -2.07 -7.81 4.99
CA ASP A 25 -3.12 -7.33 4.08
C ASP A 25 -2.79 -5.93 3.58
N HIS A 26 -3.09 -5.68 2.32
CA HIS A 26 -3.03 -4.35 1.75
C HIS A 26 -3.95 -4.24 0.53
N ALA A 27 -4.87 -3.27 0.56
CA ALA A 27 -5.75 -2.96 -0.57
C ALA A 27 -6.49 -4.18 -1.14
N GLY A 28 -7.01 -5.03 -0.27
CA GLY A 28 -7.74 -6.25 -0.66
C GLY A 28 -6.86 -7.43 -1.06
N ARG A 29 -5.55 -7.29 -0.97
CA ARG A 29 -4.58 -8.38 -1.21
C ARG A 29 -4.08 -8.90 0.11
N SER A 30 -3.81 -10.19 0.19
CA SER A 30 -3.29 -10.85 1.39
C SER A 30 -2.12 -11.74 1.06
N LYS A 31 -1.21 -11.87 2.00
CA LYS A 31 -0.08 -12.79 1.89
C LYS A 31 0.26 -13.37 3.26
N PRO A 32 0.42 -14.71 3.38
CA PRO A 32 0.90 -15.30 4.62
C PRO A 32 2.41 -15.11 4.76
N VAL A 33 2.84 -14.78 5.97
CA VAL A 33 4.26 -14.74 6.35
C VAL A 33 4.48 -15.78 7.43
N THR A 34 5.26 -16.79 7.09
CA THR A 34 5.48 -17.96 7.94
C THR A 34 6.77 -17.85 8.75
N MET A 35 6.92 -18.75 9.72
CA MET A 35 8.14 -18.92 10.53
C MET A 35 8.54 -17.63 11.26
N LEU A 36 7.55 -16.90 11.73
CA LEU A 36 7.78 -15.68 12.52
C LEU A 36 8.07 -16.03 13.96
N SER A 37 9.02 -15.31 14.54
CA SER A 37 9.39 -15.42 15.95
C SER A 37 9.53 -14.04 16.56
N GLY A 38 9.36 -13.99 17.88
CA GLY A 38 9.44 -12.73 18.63
C GLY A 38 8.86 -12.86 20.01
N ARG A 39 8.35 -11.74 20.53
CA ARG A 39 7.72 -11.66 21.84
C ARG A 39 6.39 -10.94 21.75
N ARG A 40 5.43 -11.39 22.56
CA ARG A 40 4.08 -10.81 22.60
C ARG A 40 3.73 -10.42 24.01
N CYS A 41 3.17 -9.22 24.17
CA CYS A 41 2.66 -8.77 25.45
C CYS A 41 1.30 -9.42 25.75
N ALA A 42 1.21 -10.08 26.93
CA ALA A 42 -0.03 -10.70 27.36
C ALA A 42 -1.12 -9.67 27.73
N ALA A 43 -0.72 -8.44 28.08
CA ALA A 43 -1.67 -7.39 28.49
C ALA A 43 -2.30 -6.66 27.33
N CYS A 44 -1.50 -6.21 26.33
CA CYS A 44 -2.00 -5.39 25.22
C CYS A 44 -1.89 -6.06 23.85
N GLY A 45 -1.24 -7.21 23.75
CA GLY A 45 -1.07 -7.92 22.47
C GLY A 45 0.05 -7.38 21.57
N GLU A 46 0.81 -6.37 22.03
CA GLU A 46 1.93 -5.82 21.26
C GLU A 46 2.93 -6.92 20.90
N VAL A 47 3.38 -6.89 19.65
CA VAL A 47 4.32 -7.88 19.13
C VAL A 47 5.62 -7.20 18.75
N ILE A 48 6.73 -7.78 19.23
CA ILE A 48 8.08 -7.39 18.84
C ILE A 48 8.70 -8.59 18.15
N PHE A 49 8.87 -8.50 16.84
CA PHE A 49 9.49 -9.57 16.05
C PHE A 49 11.01 -9.60 16.23
N ASP A 50 11.59 -10.79 16.14
CA ASP A 50 13.03 -10.94 15.98
C ASP A 50 13.49 -10.34 14.65
N ALA A 51 14.79 -10.00 14.54
CA ALA A 51 15.33 -9.29 13.39
C ALA A 51 15.01 -9.95 12.04
N ASP A 52 15.17 -11.27 11.93
CA ASP A 52 14.87 -12.00 10.70
C ASP A 52 13.38 -11.95 10.35
N SER A 53 12.53 -12.03 11.37
CA SER A 53 11.07 -11.97 11.20
C SER A 53 10.60 -10.58 10.76
N VAL A 54 11.19 -9.51 11.31
CA VAL A 54 10.92 -8.13 10.87
C VAL A 54 11.20 -7.98 9.38
N ILE A 55 12.36 -8.48 8.93
CA ILE A 55 12.76 -8.38 7.51
C ILE A 55 11.75 -9.09 6.62
N ARG A 56 11.35 -10.32 6.97
CA ARG A 56 10.38 -11.07 6.17
C ARG A 56 8.99 -10.44 6.18
N TYR A 57 8.56 -9.95 7.34
CA TYR A 57 7.26 -9.28 7.47
C TYR A 57 7.21 -7.99 6.65
N ALA A 58 8.24 -7.16 6.78
CA ALA A 58 8.34 -5.91 6.02
C ALA A 58 8.41 -6.17 4.51
N ALA A 59 9.18 -7.17 4.07
CA ALA A 59 9.28 -7.53 2.66
C ALA A 59 7.93 -7.97 2.07
N ALA A 60 7.13 -8.71 2.85
CA ALA A 60 5.79 -9.11 2.42
C ALA A 60 4.84 -7.92 2.30
N GLN A 61 4.90 -6.96 3.23
CA GLN A 61 4.13 -5.73 3.15
C GLN A 61 4.52 -4.91 1.92
N ASP A 62 5.80 -4.73 1.68
CA ASP A 62 6.32 -3.99 0.53
C ASP A 62 5.88 -4.62 -0.79
N GLU A 63 5.90 -5.93 -0.88
CA GLU A 63 5.44 -6.67 -2.05
C GLU A 63 3.98 -6.37 -2.38
N LEU A 64 3.11 -6.37 -1.37
CA LEU A 64 1.69 -6.05 -1.55
C LEU A 64 1.47 -4.59 -1.97
N VAL A 65 2.20 -3.66 -1.37
CA VAL A 65 2.15 -2.24 -1.71
C VAL A 65 2.59 -2.02 -3.16
N LEU A 66 3.70 -2.63 -3.57
CA LEU A 66 4.20 -2.51 -4.96
C LEU A 66 3.23 -3.13 -5.96
N ALA A 67 2.63 -4.28 -5.63
CA ALA A 67 1.62 -4.91 -6.50
C ALA A 67 0.41 -4.01 -6.69
N ASP A 68 -0.06 -3.35 -5.64
CA ASP A 68 -1.17 -2.41 -5.70
C ASP A 68 -0.84 -1.19 -6.57
N ARG A 69 0.35 -0.60 -6.38
CA ARG A 69 0.81 0.54 -7.19
C ARG A 69 0.86 0.21 -8.68
N ARG A 70 1.39 -0.97 -9.02
CA ARG A 70 1.48 -1.43 -10.41
C ARG A 70 0.09 -1.58 -11.02
N GLN A 71 -0.84 -2.15 -10.26
CA GLN A 71 -2.21 -2.33 -10.74
C GLN A 71 -2.92 -1.00 -10.93
N GLN A 72 -2.77 -0.06 -10.01
CA GLN A 72 -3.32 1.28 -10.15
C GLN A 72 -2.74 2.00 -11.38
N GLY A 73 -1.44 1.84 -11.62
CA GLY A 73 -0.78 2.39 -12.81
C GLY A 73 -1.33 1.83 -14.11
N VAL A 74 -1.54 0.52 -14.18
CA VAL A 74 -2.15 -0.14 -15.34
C VAL A 74 -3.58 0.35 -15.56
N GLU A 75 -4.36 0.47 -14.50
CA GLU A 75 -5.74 0.98 -14.56
C GLU A 75 -5.79 2.42 -15.07
N LEU A 76 -4.97 3.31 -14.52
CA LEU A 76 -4.92 4.71 -14.95
C LEU A 76 -4.50 4.83 -16.42
N ARG A 77 -3.53 4.03 -16.86
CA ARG A 77 -3.11 4.02 -18.26
C ARG A 77 -4.25 3.59 -19.18
N ARG A 78 -4.97 2.53 -18.81
CA ARG A 78 -6.13 2.07 -19.59
C ARG A 78 -7.19 3.14 -19.73
N ILE A 79 -7.56 3.77 -18.61
CA ILE A 79 -8.58 4.83 -18.60
C ILE A 79 -8.11 6.04 -19.39
N ARG A 80 -6.87 6.47 -19.19
CA ARG A 80 -6.28 7.59 -19.92
C ARG A 80 -6.37 7.38 -21.44
N LYS A 81 -5.99 6.18 -21.90
CA LYS A 81 -6.06 5.84 -23.32
C LYS A 81 -7.50 5.80 -23.84
N LYS A 82 -8.42 5.26 -23.06
CA LYS A 82 -9.84 5.28 -23.37
C LYS A 82 -10.36 6.71 -23.57
N LEU A 83 -9.93 7.62 -22.71
CA LEU A 83 -10.28 9.04 -22.78
C LEU A 83 -9.51 9.82 -23.85
N ARG A 84 -8.59 9.16 -24.55
CA ARG A 84 -7.73 9.78 -25.59
C ARG A 84 -6.87 10.92 -25.06
N LEU A 85 -6.46 10.83 -23.80
CA LEU A 85 -5.57 11.80 -23.17
C LEU A 85 -4.12 11.36 -23.31
N THR A 86 -3.24 12.33 -23.57
CA THR A 86 -1.79 12.12 -23.40
C THR A 86 -1.45 12.13 -21.91
N GLN A 87 -0.29 11.63 -21.54
CA GLN A 87 0.20 11.72 -20.14
C GLN A 87 0.28 13.19 -19.69
N HIS A 88 0.75 14.07 -20.56
CA HIS A 88 0.84 15.50 -20.30
C HIS A 88 -0.55 16.13 -20.03
N ASN A 89 -1.53 15.86 -20.87
CA ASN A 89 -2.87 16.39 -20.70
C ASN A 89 -3.58 15.81 -19.47
N ALA A 90 -3.36 14.54 -19.15
CA ALA A 90 -3.89 13.92 -17.95
C ALA A 90 -3.28 14.56 -16.69
N ALA A 91 -1.98 14.81 -16.67
CA ALA A 91 -1.31 15.50 -15.57
C ALA A 91 -1.83 16.92 -15.41
N LYS A 92 -2.01 17.65 -16.50
CA LYS A 92 -2.55 19.01 -16.51
C LYS A 92 -3.98 19.05 -15.96
N LEU A 93 -4.80 18.07 -16.34
CA LEU A 93 -6.18 17.94 -15.87
C LEU A 93 -6.27 17.75 -14.35
N THR A 94 -5.35 16.99 -13.79
CA THR A 94 -5.33 16.64 -12.36
C THR A 94 -4.49 17.59 -11.51
N GLY A 95 -3.84 18.58 -12.09
CA GLY A 95 -3.00 19.54 -11.38
C GLY A 95 -1.62 19.00 -11.00
N GLY A 96 -1.23 17.82 -11.48
CA GLY A 96 0.08 17.24 -11.25
C GLY A 96 1.16 17.81 -12.18
N GLY A 97 2.42 17.57 -11.83
CA GLY A 97 3.55 17.90 -12.69
C GLY A 97 3.53 17.09 -13.99
N HIS A 98 4.28 17.55 -14.99
CA HIS A 98 4.27 16.91 -16.32
C HIS A 98 4.70 15.45 -16.34
N ASN A 99 5.45 14.98 -15.32
CA ASN A 99 5.88 13.59 -15.18
C ASN A 99 4.97 12.74 -14.30
N ALA A 100 3.89 13.30 -13.74
CA ALA A 100 3.07 12.60 -12.75
C ALA A 100 2.49 11.29 -13.31
N PHE A 101 1.85 11.35 -14.48
CA PHE A 101 1.21 10.15 -15.08
C PHE A 101 2.23 9.11 -15.52
N SER A 102 3.37 9.53 -16.06
CA SER A 102 4.46 8.62 -16.39
C SER A 102 4.90 7.80 -15.15
N ARG A 103 5.04 8.47 -14.02
CA ARG A 103 5.45 7.82 -12.77
C ARG A 103 4.36 6.93 -12.20
N TYR A 104 3.09 7.35 -12.25
CA TYR A 104 1.94 6.52 -11.83
C TYR A 104 1.85 5.25 -12.68
N GLU A 105 1.91 5.38 -13.99
CA GLU A 105 1.73 4.27 -14.92
C GLU A 105 2.87 3.24 -14.84
N ARG A 106 4.06 3.64 -14.42
CA ARG A 106 5.19 2.74 -14.16
C ARG A 106 5.15 2.10 -12.76
N GLY A 107 4.30 2.60 -11.88
CA GLY A 107 4.26 2.15 -10.48
C GLY A 107 5.38 2.72 -9.61
N ASP A 108 6.05 3.79 -10.07
CA ASP A 108 7.15 4.42 -9.33
C ASP A 108 6.66 5.13 -8.07
N VAL A 109 5.47 5.70 -8.12
CA VAL A 109 4.82 6.36 -6.99
C VAL A 109 3.34 5.99 -6.95
N PRO A 110 2.71 5.98 -5.77
CA PRO A 110 1.27 5.77 -5.68
C PRO A 110 0.53 6.99 -6.22
N PRO A 111 -0.51 6.81 -7.04
CA PRO A 111 -1.35 7.93 -7.45
C PRO A 111 -2.08 8.52 -6.25
N MET A 112 -2.33 9.82 -6.29
CA MET A 112 -3.19 10.44 -5.28
C MET A 112 -4.59 9.85 -5.34
N PRO A 113 -5.24 9.55 -4.19
CA PRO A 113 -6.59 8.97 -4.19
C PRO A 113 -7.60 9.78 -5.00
N ALA A 114 -7.51 11.10 -4.98
CA ALA A 114 -8.39 11.97 -5.77
C ALA A 114 -8.24 11.74 -7.27
N VAL A 115 -7.01 11.50 -7.75
CA VAL A 115 -6.74 11.19 -9.16
C VAL A 115 -7.36 9.85 -9.55
N VAL A 116 -7.17 8.83 -8.73
CA VAL A 116 -7.74 7.49 -8.96
C VAL A 116 -9.27 7.58 -9.01
N ASN A 117 -9.87 8.26 -8.05
CA ASN A 117 -11.32 8.41 -7.97
C ASN A 117 -11.88 9.17 -9.18
N LEU A 118 -11.22 10.26 -9.59
CA LEU A 118 -11.63 11.03 -10.76
C LEU A 118 -11.58 10.16 -12.03
N PHE A 119 -10.50 9.43 -12.23
CA PHE A 119 -10.35 8.60 -13.43
C PHE A 119 -11.33 7.42 -13.43
N ARG A 120 -11.62 6.81 -12.30
CA ARG A 120 -12.66 5.78 -12.19
C ARG A 120 -14.05 6.35 -12.51
N LEU A 121 -14.33 7.58 -12.08
CA LEU A 121 -15.57 8.25 -12.42
C LEU A 121 -15.67 8.53 -13.92
N LEU A 122 -14.60 9.03 -14.53
CA LEU A 122 -14.53 9.28 -15.96
C LEU A 122 -14.57 8.00 -16.81
N ASP A 123 -14.10 6.89 -16.26
CA ASP A 123 -14.21 5.59 -16.92
C ASP A 123 -15.67 5.17 -17.10
N ARG A 124 -16.50 5.45 -16.10
CA ARG A 124 -17.96 5.17 -16.15
C ARG A 124 -18.74 6.23 -16.91
N HIS A 125 -18.26 7.46 -16.89
CA HIS A 125 -18.92 8.62 -17.49
C HIS A 125 -17.95 9.43 -18.35
N PRO A 126 -17.49 8.87 -19.49
CA PRO A 126 -16.47 9.52 -20.33
C PRO A 126 -16.91 10.88 -20.88
N ASP A 127 -18.21 11.06 -21.05
CA ASP A 127 -18.83 12.29 -21.54
C ASP A 127 -18.57 13.49 -20.61
N LEU A 128 -18.33 13.23 -19.32
CA LEU A 128 -18.06 14.30 -18.37
C LEU A 128 -16.67 14.93 -18.53
N LEU A 129 -15.80 14.32 -19.32
CA LEU A 129 -14.46 14.87 -19.55
C LEU A 129 -14.49 16.29 -20.12
N HIS A 130 -15.46 16.59 -20.99
CA HIS A 130 -15.58 17.91 -21.59
C HIS A 130 -15.84 19.04 -20.57
N GLU A 131 -16.41 18.70 -19.42
CA GLU A 131 -16.65 19.70 -18.35
C GLU A 131 -15.37 20.10 -17.64
N LEU A 132 -14.31 19.32 -17.79
CA LEU A 132 -13.02 19.52 -17.12
C LEU A 132 -11.98 20.17 -18.05
N GLN A 133 -12.30 20.35 -19.30
CA GLN A 133 -11.39 20.90 -20.31
C GLN A 133 -11.69 22.36 -20.64
#